data_7900a0b5c5b0b1f04819c668d0c4ee23
#
_entry.id   7900a0b5c5b0b1f04819c668d0c4ee23
#
_cell.length_a   1.000
_cell.length_b   1.000
_cell.length_c   1.000
_cell.angle_alpha   90.00
_cell.angle_beta   90.00
_cell.angle_gamma   90.00
#
_symmetry.space_group_name_H-M   'P 1'
#
loop_
_entity.id
_entity.type
_entity.pdbx_description
1 polymer ?
#
loop_
_entity_poly.entity_id
_entity_poly.type
_entity_poly.pdbx_seq_one_letter_code
_entity_poly.pdbx_strand_id
1 'polypeptide(L)'
;MPQGETYIKYQTGMSVTATNRYSYSNGTWSQNNSGDWVDAYMEWGVSLDSTALSSLMTPAPLKDMIENSVATEHGKRVVRTNRKYSERTLTLGINLTASTKALFLTKYGNFCTYVLGPGIIDLTTKYQAGVVYHLDYLSCQSFGEYQQEMAKFSLRVVEPNPGNRS
;
A
#
# COMPACT_ATOMS: atom_id res chain seq x y z
N MET A 1 -18.05 -3.44 -7.74
CA MET A 1 -16.85 -3.82 -8.52
C MET A 1 -15.63 -3.11 -7.95
N PRO A 2 -14.53 -3.81 -7.67
CA PRO A 2 -13.33 -3.17 -7.12
C PRO A 2 -12.53 -2.35 -8.14
N GLN A 3 -12.97 -2.28 -9.38
CA GLN A 3 -12.36 -1.46 -10.40
C GLN A 3 -12.35 0.02 -9.97
N GLY A 4 -11.22 0.69 -10.11
CA GLY A 4 -11.08 2.10 -9.74
C GLY A 4 -10.99 2.36 -8.23
N GLU A 5 -10.82 1.32 -7.42
CA GLU A 5 -10.72 1.48 -5.97
C GLU A 5 -9.28 1.65 -5.48
N THR A 6 -8.36 0.92 -6.08
CA THR A 6 -6.96 0.88 -5.64
C THR A 6 -6.03 1.11 -6.83
N TYR A 7 -5.09 2.01 -6.66
CA TYR A 7 -4.09 2.32 -7.68
C TYR A 7 -2.70 2.12 -7.11
N ILE A 8 -1.83 1.50 -7.91
CA ILE A 8 -0.42 1.32 -7.58
C ILE A 8 0.40 2.12 -8.59
N LYS A 9 1.40 2.84 -8.12
CA LYS A 9 2.21 3.69 -8.98
C LYS A 9 3.00 2.86 -9.98
N TYR A 10 2.95 3.28 -11.24
CA TYR A 10 3.75 2.70 -12.29
C TYR A 10 5.24 2.92 -12.01
N GLN A 11 6.02 1.87 -12.16
CA GLN A 11 7.47 1.93 -12.03
C GLN A 11 8.12 1.49 -13.33
N THR A 12 9.25 2.07 -13.65
CA THR A 12 10.01 1.71 -14.84
C THR A 12 10.33 0.22 -14.84
N GLY A 13 10.04 -0.43 -15.95
CA GLY A 13 10.24 -1.87 -16.09
C GLY A 13 8.97 -2.71 -15.86
N MET A 14 7.89 -2.12 -15.36
CA MET A 14 6.62 -2.83 -15.27
C MET A 14 6.03 -3.08 -16.65
N SER A 15 5.65 -4.33 -16.90
CA SER A 15 4.87 -4.68 -18.10
C SER A 15 3.39 -4.63 -17.74
N VAL A 16 2.74 -3.52 -18.11
CA VAL A 16 1.32 -3.29 -17.79
C VAL A 16 0.56 -2.92 -19.05
N THR A 17 -0.73 -3.28 -19.06
CA THR A 17 -1.62 -2.91 -20.15
C THR A 17 -1.85 -1.40 -20.13
N ALA A 18 -1.59 -0.73 -21.26
CA ALA A 18 -1.66 0.73 -21.34
C ALA A 18 -3.05 1.27 -20.96
N THR A 19 -4.12 0.56 -21.29
CA THR A 19 -5.49 0.97 -20.95
C THR A 19 -5.80 0.89 -19.47
N ASN A 20 -4.95 0.24 -18.66
CA ASN A 20 -5.11 0.17 -17.21
C ASN A 20 -4.33 1.27 -16.49
N ARG A 21 -3.72 2.20 -17.23
CA ARG A 21 -2.98 3.32 -16.65
C ARG A 21 -3.87 4.55 -16.53
N TYR A 22 -3.68 5.27 -15.44
CA TYR A 22 -4.49 6.41 -15.06
C TYR A 22 -3.63 7.56 -14.59
N SER A 23 -4.17 8.77 -14.73
CA SER A 23 -3.59 9.99 -14.16
C SER A 23 -4.57 10.56 -13.14
N TYR A 24 -4.04 11.10 -12.05
CA TYR A 24 -4.82 11.82 -11.05
C TYR A 24 -4.50 13.31 -11.15
N SER A 25 -5.51 14.12 -11.38
CA SER A 25 -5.36 15.56 -11.52
C SER A 25 -6.62 16.28 -11.06
N ASN A 26 -6.45 17.31 -10.24
CA ASN A 26 -7.55 18.15 -9.76
C ASN A 26 -8.70 17.35 -9.14
N GLY A 27 -8.37 16.33 -8.37
CA GLY A 27 -9.36 15.49 -7.69
C GLY A 27 -10.03 14.45 -8.58
N THR A 28 -9.57 14.26 -9.82
CA THR A 28 -10.20 13.36 -10.78
C THR A 28 -9.21 12.34 -11.33
N TRP A 29 -9.65 11.08 -11.38
CA TRP A 29 -8.95 10.00 -12.07
C TRP A 29 -9.40 9.93 -13.52
N SER A 30 -8.45 9.88 -14.43
CA SER A 30 -8.74 9.71 -15.87
C SER A 30 -7.80 8.71 -16.49
N GLN A 31 -8.35 7.85 -17.35
CA GLN A 31 -7.57 6.89 -18.11
C GLN A 31 -6.60 7.63 -19.04
N ASN A 32 -5.33 7.24 -18.99
CA ASN A 32 -4.28 7.86 -19.78
C ASN A 32 -3.18 6.83 -20.03
N ASN A 33 -2.93 6.50 -21.28
CA ASN A 33 -1.95 5.47 -21.66
C ASN A 33 -0.53 5.75 -21.13
N SER A 34 -0.24 6.99 -20.73
CA SER A 34 1.03 7.40 -20.12
C SER A 34 0.90 7.78 -18.65
N GLY A 35 -0.22 7.45 -18.02
CA GLY A 35 -0.49 7.79 -16.63
C GLY A 35 0.50 7.13 -15.66
N ASP A 36 0.69 7.77 -14.50
CA ASP A 36 1.62 7.30 -13.48
C ASP A 36 1.04 6.22 -12.58
N TRP A 37 -0.24 5.94 -12.69
CA TRP A 37 -0.95 5.02 -11.81
C TRP A 37 -1.54 3.86 -12.60
N VAL A 38 -1.54 2.67 -11.99
CA VAL A 38 -2.11 1.46 -12.57
C VAL A 38 -3.29 1.02 -11.71
N ASP A 39 -4.44 0.78 -12.33
CA ASP A 39 -5.59 0.21 -11.62
C ASP A 39 -5.25 -1.25 -11.26
N ALA A 40 -5.08 -1.51 -9.98
CA ALA A 40 -4.63 -2.81 -9.48
C ALA A 40 -5.62 -3.93 -9.83
N TYR A 41 -6.92 -3.65 -9.78
CA TYR A 41 -7.92 -4.67 -10.12
C TYR A 41 -7.93 -4.99 -11.61
N MET A 42 -7.85 -3.98 -12.45
CA MET A 42 -7.86 -4.19 -13.90
C MET A 42 -6.61 -4.92 -14.40
N GLU A 43 -5.44 -4.61 -13.83
CA GLU A 43 -4.18 -5.20 -14.28
C GLU A 43 -3.89 -6.54 -13.64
N TRP A 44 -4.08 -6.66 -12.31
CA TRP A 44 -3.67 -7.85 -11.57
C TRP A 44 -4.81 -8.56 -10.86
N GLY A 45 -6.04 -8.06 -10.99
CA GLY A 45 -7.18 -8.62 -10.27
C GLY A 45 -7.11 -8.40 -8.75
N VAL A 46 -6.29 -7.45 -8.31
CA VAL A 46 -6.01 -7.20 -6.90
C VAL A 46 -6.97 -6.19 -6.33
N SER A 47 -7.54 -6.52 -5.18
CA SER A 47 -8.32 -5.59 -4.37
C SER A 47 -7.91 -5.71 -2.91
N LEU A 48 -8.05 -4.61 -2.17
CA LEU A 48 -7.79 -4.60 -0.74
C LEU A 48 -9.06 -5.00 0.01
N ASP A 49 -8.90 -5.80 1.05
CA ASP A 49 -10.03 -6.13 1.91
C ASP A 49 -10.25 -5.07 3.00
N SER A 50 -11.25 -5.26 3.84
CA SER A 50 -11.55 -4.31 4.92
C SER A 50 -10.41 -4.23 5.94
N THR A 51 -9.68 -5.32 6.15
CA THR A 51 -8.52 -5.34 7.05
C THR A 51 -7.40 -4.44 6.53
N ALA A 52 -7.13 -4.50 5.21
CA ALA A 52 -6.13 -3.64 4.59
C ALA A 52 -6.52 -2.17 4.68
N LEU A 53 -7.77 -1.85 4.37
CA LEU A 53 -8.25 -0.47 4.44
C LEU A 53 -8.19 0.06 5.88
N SER A 54 -8.55 -0.75 6.86
CA SER A 54 -8.44 -0.38 8.27
C SER A 54 -7.00 -0.16 8.69
N SER A 55 -6.09 -1.00 8.23
CA SER A 55 -4.66 -0.86 8.52
C SER A 55 -4.09 0.44 7.96
N LEU A 56 -4.48 0.81 6.74
CA LEU A 56 -4.05 2.07 6.14
C LEU A 56 -4.57 3.29 6.91
N MET A 57 -5.76 3.19 7.49
CA MET A 57 -6.37 4.26 8.27
C MET A 57 -5.81 4.38 9.69
N THR A 58 -5.09 3.39 10.18
CA THR A 58 -4.55 3.39 11.55
C THR A 58 -3.56 4.54 11.71
N PRO A 59 -3.69 5.36 12.77
CA PRO A 59 -2.75 6.46 13.02
C PRO A 59 -1.32 5.95 13.18
N ALA A 60 -0.37 6.71 12.66
CA ALA A 60 1.04 6.37 12.80
C ALA A 60 1.52 6.63 14.23
N PRO A 61 2.39 5.78 14.79
CA PRO A 61 2.98 6.04 16.09
C PRO A 61 3.95 7.20 16.03
N LEU A 62 4.13 7.85 17.15
CA LEU A 62 5.16 8.89 17.29
C LEU A 62 6.42 8.28 17.88
N LYS A 63 7.55 8.87 17.56
CA LYS A 63 8.82 8.52 18.20
C LYS A 63 8.75 8.84 19.68
N ASP A 64 9.54 8.13 20.47
CA ASP A 64 9.61 8.34 21.90
C ASP A 64 9.94 9.79 22.25
N MET A 65 9.35 10.29 23.33
CA MET A 65 9.67 11.61 23.85
C MET A 65 11.09 11.60 24.42
N ILE A 66 11.77 12.74 24.21
CA ILE A 66 13.08 12.95 24.84
C ILE A 66 12.81 13.27 26.33
N GLU A 67 13.41 12.47 27.20
CA GLU A 67 13.26 12.60 28.65
C GLU A 67 14.60 12.95 29.31
N ASN A 68 14.57 13.91 30.23
CA ASN A 68 15.68 14.23 31.10
C ASN A 68 15.26 14.07 32.55
N SER A 69 16.11 13.39 33.34
CA SER A 69 15.89 13.20 34.78
C SER A 69 17.11 13.72 35.53
N VAL A 70 16.92 14.71 36.40
CA VAL A 70 17.98 15.33 37.17
C VAL A 70 17.72 15.05 38.66
N ALA A 71 18.75 14.59 39.41
CA ALA A 71 18.61 14.20 40.80
C ALA A 71 18.13 15.32 41.71
N THR A 72 18.37 16.57 41.35
CA THR A 72 17.99 17.76 42.13
C THR A 72 16.59 18.29 41.78
N GLU A 73 15.93 17.70 40.81
CA GLU A 73 14.59 18.12 40.38
C GLU A 73 13.56 17.04 40.65
N HIS A 74 12.32 17.46 40.93
CA HIS A 74 11.21 16.53 41.05
C HIS A 74 10.67 16.19 39.66
N GLY A 75 10.47 14.89 39.41
CA GLY A 75 9.91 14.36 38.20
C GLY A 75 10.90 14.33 37.04
N LYS A 76 10.37 14.37 35.82
CA LYS A 76 11.13 14.29 34.58
C LYS A 76 10.88 15.52 33.71
N ARG A 77 11.90 15.96 33.03
CA ARG A 77 11.72 16.91 31.92
C ARG A 77 11.43 16.12 30.65
N VAL A 78 10.39 16.52 29.97
CA VAL A 78 9.95 15.87 28.72
C VAL A 78 9.89 16.91 27.63
N VAL A 79 10.61 16.67 26.53
CA VAL A 79 10.55 17.49 25.33
C VAL A 79 9.37 17.02 24.50
N ARG A 80 8.34 17.87 24.38
CA ARG A 80 7.08 17.53 23.69
C ARG A 80 6.90 18.19 22.34
N THR A 81 7.76 19.15 22.00
CA THR A 81 7.72 19.85 20.71
C THR A 81 8.45 19.07 19.63
N ASN A 82 7.96 19.17 18.40
CA ASN A 82 8.59 18.57 17.23
C ASN A 82 8.71 17.05 17.28
N ARG A 83 7.77 16.37 17.94
CA ARG A 83 7.72 14.91 17.87
C ARG A 83 7.46 14.48 16.42
N LYS A 84 8.24 13.53 15.95
CA LYS A 84 8.14 13.00 14.59
C LYS A 84 7.46 11.64 14.59
N TYR A 85 6.88 11.28 13.47
CA TYR A 85 6.30 9.96 13.30
C TYR A 85 7.40 8.89 13.31
N SER A 86 7.11 7.77 13.94
CA SER A 86 7.88 6.55 13.81
C SER A 86 7.42 5.80 12.57
N GLU A 87 8.23 4.84 12.12
CA GLU A 87 7.79 3.93 11.06
C GLU A 87 6.56 3.13 11.48
N ARG A 88 5.82 2.65 10.52
CA ARG A 88 4.58 1.93 10.76
C ARG A 88 4.60 0.61 9.99
N THR A 89 4.41 -0.50 10.70
CA THR A 89 4.28 -1.82 10.06
C THR A 89 2.81 -2.14 9.88
N LEU A 90 2.44 -2.55 8.68
CA LEU A 90 1.06 -2.83 8.31
C LEU A 90 0.91 -4.25 7.79
N THR A 91 -0.27 -4.79 7.96
CA THR A 91 -0.69 -6.03 7.29
C THR A 91 -1.78 -5.67 6.28
N LEU A 92 -1.53 -5.97 5.01
CA LEU A 92 -2.46 -5.73 3.92
C LEU A 92 -3.11 -7.04 3.50
N GLY A 93 -4.40 -7.17 3.73
CA GLY A 93 -5.18 -8.27 3.21
C GLY A 93 -5.53 -8.01 1.74
N ILE A 94 -5.17 -8.94 0.88
CA ILE A 94 -5.33 -8.81 -0.56
C ILE A 94 -6.17 -9.94 -1.10
N ASN A 95 -7.15 -9.59 -1.93
CA ASN A 95 -7.92 -10.54 -2.73
C ASN A 95 -7.47 -10.43 -4.18
N LEU A 96 -7.08 -11.55 -4.77
CA LEU A 96 -6.72 -11.60 -6.18
C LEU A 96 -7.65 -12.56 -6.90
N THR A 97 -8.33 -12.07 -7.94
CA THR A 97 -9.31 -12.85 -8.68
C THR A 97 -9.07 -12.77 -10.18
N ALA A 98 -9.45 -13.81 -10.89
CA ALA A 98 -9.41 -13.84 -12.34
C ALA A 98 -10.57 -14.68 -12.89
N SER A 99 -10.87 -14.53 -14.17
CA SER A 99 -11.96 -15.26 -14.81
C SER A 99 -11.63 -16.72 -15.16
N THR A 100 -10.34 -17.06 -15.24
CA THR A 100 -9.88 -18.42 -15.54
C THR A 100 -8.66 -18.75 -14.69
N LYS A 101 -8.37 -20.07 -14.55
CA LYS A 101 -7.18 -20.53 -13.83
C LYS A 101 -5.88 -20.05 -14.46
N ALA A 102 -5.80 -20.11 -15.79
CA ALA A 102 -4.62 -19.67 -16.53
C ALA A 102 -4.40 -18.17 -16.36
N LEU A 103 -5.47 -17.38 -16.43
CA LEU A 103 -5.40 -15.94 -16.23
C LEU A 103 -5.01 -15.59 -14.79
N PHE A 104 -5.51 -16.36 -13.82
CA PHE A 104 -5.12 -16.20 -12.41
C PHE A 104 -3.61 -16.35 -12.24
N LEU A 105 -3.03 -17.41 -12.77
CA LEU A 105 -1.60 -17.68 -12.67
C LEU A 105 -0.78 -16.57 -13.35
N THR A 106 -1.23 -16.09 -14.50
CA THR A 106 -0.57 -14.99 -15.20
C THR A 106 -0.62 -13.70 -14.37
N LYS A 107 -1.78 -13.34 -13.87
CA LYS A 107 -1.95 -12.12 -13.04
C LYS A 107 -1.18 -12.20 -11.74
N TYR A 108 -1.22 -13.35 -11.07
CA TYR A 108 -0.47 -13.56 -9.84
C TYR A 108 1.04 -13.47 -10.07
N GLY A 109 1.53 -14.11 -11.12
CA GLY A 109 2.94 -14.06 -11.50
C GLY A 109 3.40 -12.64 -11.82
N ASN A 110 2.61 -11.89 -12.56
CA ASN A 110 2.91 -10.49 -12.88
C ASN A 110 2.88 -9.61 -11.63
N PHE A 111 1.92 -9.82 -10.75
CA PHE A 111 1.85 -9.10 -9.48
C PHE A 111 3.11 -9.35 -8.63
N CYS A 112 3.50 -10.60 -8.48
CA CYS A 112 4.71 -10.94 -7.74
C CYS A 112 5.97 -10.34 -8.37
N THR A 113 6.08 -10.39 -9.70
CA THR A 113 7.27 -9.92 -10.42
C THR A 113 7.37 -8.39 -10.42
N TYR A 114 6.28 -7.68 -10.67
CA TYR A 114 6.33 -6.24 -10.93
C TYR A 114 5.94 -5.40 -9.72
N VAL A 115 5.17 -5.92 -8.80
CA VAL A 115 4.75 -5.18 -7.60
C VAL A 115 5.57 -5.58 -6.39
N LEU A 116 5.67 -6.86 -6.11
CA LEU A 116 6.40 -7.35 -4.93
C LEU A 116 7.91 -7.43 -5.17
N GLY A 117 8.33 -7.77 -6.39
CA GLY A 117 9.75 -7.94 -6.72
C GLY A 117 10.61 -6.70 -6.45
N PRO A 118 10.19 -5.50 -6.88
CA PRO A 118 10.97 -4.29 -6.59
C PRO A 118 11.01 -3.93 -5.10
N GLY A 119 10.07 -4.42 -4.31
CA GLY A 119 10.02 -4.17 -2.86
C GLY A 119 9.42 -2.83 -2.46
N ILE A 120 9.12 -1.97 -3.41
CA ILE A 120 8.54 -0.64 -3.16
C ILE A 120 7.14 -0.60 -3.76
N ILE A 121 6.17 -0.24 -2.93
CA ILE A 121 4.77 -0.13 -3.35
C ILE A 121 4.27 1.26 -2.98
N ASP A 122 4.00 2.08 -3.97
CA ASP A 122 3.32 3.35 -3.78
C ASP A 122 1.85 3.14 -4.12
N LEU A 123 0.98 3.33 -3.13
CA LEU A 123 -0.41 2.92 -3.19
C LEU A 123 -1.33 4.06 -2.81
N THR A 124 -2.41 4.21 -3.56
CA THR A 124 -3.49 5.11 -3.20
C THR A 124 -4.84 4.43 -3.42
N THR A 125 -5.86 4.88 -2.72
CA THR A 125 -7.22 4.36 -2.85
C THR A 125 -8.19 5.49 -3.16
N LYS A 126 -9.34 5.16 -3.73
CA LYS A 126 -10.40 6.15 -3.98
C LYS A 126 -10.97 6.73 -2.69
N TYR A 127 -10.83 6.01 -1.58
CA TYR A 127 -11.37 6.43 -0.29
C TYR A 127 -10.53 7.53 0.35
N GLN A 128 -9.29 7.69 -0.07
CA GLN A 128 -8.38 8.73 0.38
C GLN A 128 -7.63 9.29 -0.83
N ALA A 129 -8.37 9.86 -1.76
CA ALA A 129 -7.79 10.43 -2.98
C ALA A 129 -6.78 11.52 -2.63
N GLY A 130 -5.62 11.50 -3.29
CA GLY A 130 -4.53 12.42 -3.03
C GLY A 130 -3.59 12.00 -1.91
N VAL A 131 -3.92 10.96 -1.15
CA VAL A 131 -3.02 10.40 -0.13
C VAL A 131 -2.31 9.20 -0.73
N VAL A 132 -0.98 9.27 -0.77
CA VAL A 132 -0.12 8.21 -1.30
C VAL A 132 0.62 7.54 -0.16
N TYR A 133 0.47 6.23 -0.03
CA TYR A 133 1.19 5.45 0.97
C TYR A 133 2.44 4.87 0.33
N HIS A 134 3.60 5.29 0.80
CA HIS A 134 4.89 4.77 0.36
C HIS A 134 5.28 3.60 1.25
N LEU A 135 5.15 2.40 0.71
CA LEU A 135 5.29 1.16 1.47
C LEU A 135 6.47 0.34 0.95
N ASP A 136 7.17 -0.33 1.86
CA ASP A 136 8.18 -1.31 1.53
C ASP A 136 7.65 -2.70 1.83
N TYR A 137 7.71 -3.59 0.85
CA TYR A 137 7.27 -4.97 0.99
C TYR A 137 8.30 -5.76 1.80
N LEU A 138 7.82 -6.48 2.81
CA LEU A 138 8.66 -7.33 3.64
C LEU A 138 8.45 -8.80 3.37
N SER A 139 7.21 -9.28 3.45
CA SER A 139 6.91 -10.69 3.29
C SER A 139 5.41 -10.91 3.08
N CYS A 140 5.05 -12.10 2.59
CA CYS A 140 3.69 -12.59 2.61
C CYS A 140 3.50 -13.43 3.88
N GLN A 141 2.72 -12.92 4.83
CA GLN A 141 2.54 -13.58 6.13
C GLN A 141 1.71 -14.84 6.07
N SER A 142 0.66 -14.82 5.26
CA SER A 142 -0.20 -15.98 5.10
C SER A 142 -0.85 -15.96 3.74
N PHE A 143 -0.96 -17.16 3.17
CA PHE A 143 -1.72 -17.40 1.96
C PHE A 143 -2.97 -18.15 2.40
N GLY A 144 -4.03 -17.39 2.75
CA GLY A 144 -5.16 -17.91 3.49
C GLY A 144 -6.07 -18.84 2.70
N GLU A 145 -6.34 -18.49 1.44
CA GLU A 145 -7.21 -19.30 0.57
C GLU A 145 -6.70 -19.29 -0.85
N TYR A 146 -6.78 -20.45 -1.50
CA TYR A 146 -6.51 -20.60 -2.91
C TYR A 146 -7.57 -21.49 -3.54
N GLN A 147 -8.34 -20.94 -4.47
CA GLN A 147 -9.44 -21.61 -5.14
C GLN A 147 -9.29 -21.57 -6.67
N GLN A 148 -8.07 -21.68 -7.17
CA GLN A 148 -7.72 -21.74 -8.60
C GLN A 148 -7.98 -20.46 -9.40
N GLU A 149 -9.10 -19.76 -9.18
CA GLU A 149 -9.44 -18.50 -9.83
C GLU A 149 -9.43 -17.32 -8.84
N MET A 150 -9.25 -17.61 -7.55
CA MET A 150 -9.25 -16.62 -6.49
C MET A 150 -8.26 -17.01 -5.42
N ALA A 151 -7.59 -16.04 -4.84
CA ALA A 151 -6.76 -16.23 -3.67
C ALA A 151 -6.92 -15.05 -2.71
N LYS A 152 -6.74 -15.34 -1.43
CA LYS A 152 -6.65 -14.33 -0.37
C LYS A 152 -5.33 -14.51 0.34
N PHE A 153 -4.58 -13.44 0.47
CA PHE A 153 -3.30 -13.49 1.17
C PHE A 153 -3.04 -12.16 1.87
N SER A 154 -2.13 -12.21 2.83
CA SER A 154 -1.77 -11.03 3.62
C SER A 154 -0.31 -10.68 3.42
N LEU A 155 -0.04 -9.42 3.12
CA LEU A 155 1.31 -8.89 2.96
C LEU A 155 1.70 -8.12 4.19
N ARG A 156 2.94 -8.31 4.62
CA ARG A 156 3.53 -7.45 5.65
C ARG A 156 4.36 -6.38 4.96
N VAL A 157 4.02 -5.13 5.24
CA VAL A 157 4.68 -3.97 4.66
C VAL A 157 5.03 -2.97 5.75
N VAL A 158 6.01 -2.13 5.49
CA VAL A 158 6.36 -1.04 6.40
C VAL A 158 6.22 0.29 5.68
N GLU A 159 5.67 1.28 6.37
CA GLU A 159 5.66 2.67 5.92
C GLU A 159 6.79 3.40 6.68
N PRO A 160 7.95 3.61 6.04
CA PRO A 160 9.11 4.15 6.76
C PRO A 160 8.93 5.61 7.18
N ASN A 161 8.15 6.38 6.42
CA ASN A 161 7.91 7.79 6.72
C ASN A 161 6.43 8.13 6.61
N PRO A 162 5.63 7.92 7.69
CA PRO A 162 4.21 8.26 7.67
C PRO A 162 3.92 9.75 7.53
N GLY A 163 4.90 10.60 7.71
CA GLY A 163 4.76 12.05 7.51
C GLY A 163 4.75 12.45 6.04
N ASN A 164 5.18 11.58 5.13
CA ASN A 164 5.21 11.84 3.70
C ASN A 164 4.20 10.93 2.99
N ARG A 165 3.07 11.51 2.60
CA ARG A 165 2.00 10.80 1.89
C ARG A 165 1.53 11.55 0.65
N SER A 166 2.46 12.18 -0.01
CA SER A 166 2.22 12.91 -1.25
C SER A 166 2.86 12.27 -2.47
#